data_a446e99daa3d1fdc4ec5585f79268b06
#
_entry.id   a446e99daa3d1fdc4ec5585f79268b06
#
_cell.length_a   1.000
_cell.length_b   1.000
_cell.length_c   1.000
_cell.angle_alpha   90.00
_cell.angle_beta   90.00
_cell.angle_gamma   90.00
#
_symmetry.space_group_name_H-M   'P 1'
#
loop_
_entity.id
_entity.type
_entity.pdbx_description
1 polymer ?
#
loop_
_entity_poly.entity_id
_entity_poly.type
_entity_poly.pdbx_seq_one_letter_code
_entity_poly.pdbx_strand_id
1 'polypeptide(L)'
;MPGAVVAGVTLGGVLAFGMGANAQSLGGPNATYGTAAITYTYPPDSYIPAGQALFQTFCASCHGANAEGTSRGPNLVGVGAGTVDFWITTGRMPAENPNQIQAPRKPARLSNQEALEVAAYVNSLDPARPGIPIVHLKTANVADGANLFSLNCAACHTITGSGDALAYGTNAPSLQNKQVTSQQVVEAIRTGPANMPRFSGNLSDAQVRDITSYVTGRLQHPTNPGGFDLGGVGPVAEGFVALLIGVGGLALVAFWIGDRS
;
A
#
# COMPACT_ATOMS: atom_id res chain seq x y z
N MET A 1 79.63 16.89 -5.18
CA MET A 1 78.25 17.24 -5.59
C MET A 1 77.48 15.93 -5.70
N PRO A 2 76.60 15.59 -4.78
CA PRO A 2 75.77 14.38 -4.90
C PRO A 2 74.38 14.76 -5.45
N GLY A 3 73.98 14.06 -6.50
CA GLY A 3 72.68 14.17 -7.11
C GLY A 3 71.56 13.53 -6.28
N ALA A 4 70.49 14.27 -6.12
CA ALA A 4 69.29 13.80 -5.42
C ALA A 4 68.47 12.87 -6.37
N VAL A 5 68.26 11.65 -5.92
CA VAL A 5 67.31 10.71 -6.56
C VAL A 5 65.94 10.99 -5.99
N VAL A 6 65.03 11.48 -6.83
CA VAL A 6 63.62 11.64 -6.50
C VAL A 6 62.93 10.29 -6.77
N ALA A 7 62.55 9.60 -5.73
CA ALA A 7 61.72 8.39 -5.86
C ALA A 7 60.27 8.81 -6.14
N GLY A 8 59.82 8.52 -7.36
CA GLY A 8 58.41 8.67 -7.74
C GLY A 8 57.55 7.59 -7.07
N VAL A 9 56.62 7.99 -6.22
CA VAL A 9 55.56 7.12 -5.72
C VAL A 9 54.45 7.04 -6.75
N THR A 10 54.38 5.92 -7.46
CA THR A 10 53.25 5.59 -8.33
C THR A 10 52.11 5.06 -7.48
N LEU A 11 51.13 5.93 -7.23
CA LEU A 11 49.80 5.49 -6.78
C LEU A 11 49.08 4.84 -7.97
N GLY A 12 49.22 3.54 -8.11
CA GLY A 12 48.46 2.73 -9.07
C GLY A 12 47.72 1.63 -8.37
N GLY A 13 46.50 1.90 -7.98
CA GLY A 13 45.65 0.91 -7.39
C GLY A 13 44.21 1.40 -7.29
N VAL A 14 43.59 1.70 -8.41
CA VAL A 14 42.14 1.82 -8.47
C VAL A 14 41.58 0.37 -8.39
N LEU A 15 41.26 -0.08 -7.20
CA LEU A 15 40.40 -1.26 -7.00
C LEU A 15 39.02 -0.90 -7.56
N ALA A 16 38.82 -1.19 -8.85
CA ALA A 16 37.46 -1.28 -9.41
C ALA A 16 36.74 -2.40 -8.71
N PHE A 17 36.01 -2.07 -7.62
CA PHE A 17 34.93 -2.91 -7.16
C PHE A 17 33.89 -2.94 -8.30
N GLY A 18 34.00 -3.94 -9.14
CA GLY A 18 32.95 -4.32 -10.05
C GLY A 18 31.75 -4.76 -9.19
N MET A 19 30.92 -3.80 -8.79
CA MET A 19 29.54 -4.07 -8.45
C MET A 19 28.88 -4.54 -9.74
N GLY A 20 28.98 -5.83 -10.00
CA GLY A 20 28.04 -6.51 -10.86
C GLY A 20 26.67 -6.32 -10.24
N ALA A 21 26.05 -5.20 -10.54
CA ALA A 21 24.61 -5.09 -10.42
C ALA A 21 24.06 -6.13 -11.40
N ASN A 22 23.85 -7.36 -10.91
CA ASN A 22 22.87 -8.22 -11.49
C ASN A 22 21.55 -7.46 -11.33
N ALA A 23 21.23 -6.63 -12.31
CA ALA A 23 19.87 -6.24 -12.59
C ALA A 23 19.16 -7.56 -12.93
N GLN A 24 18.78 -8.30 -11.89
CA GLN A 24 17.76 -9.32 -12.01
C GLN A 24 16.57 -8.56 -12.57
N SER A 25 16.21 -8.86 -13.80
CA SER A 25 15.09 -8.29 -14.50
C SER A 25 13.89 -8.39 -13.52
N LEU A 26 13.50 -7.26 -12.97
CA LEU A 26 12.23 -7.11 -12.29
C LEU A 26 11.20 -7.64 -13.28
N GLY A 27 10.57 -8.78 -12.99
CA GLY A 27 9.81 -9.63 -13.88
C GLY A 27 9.23 -8.88 -15.07
N GLY A 28 9.86 -9.03 -16.22
CA GLY A 28 9.37 -8.47 -17.46
C GLY A 28 7.97 -8.97 -17.73
N PRO A 29 7.21 -8.38 -18.66
CA PRO A 29 5.82 -8.73 -18.98
C PRO A 29 5.59 -10.21 -19.35
N ASN A 30 6.64 -11.02 -19.43
CA ASN A 30 6.64 -12.44 -19.78
C ASN A 30 7.04 -13.39 -18.64
N ALA A 31 7.07 -12.97 -17.39
CA ALA A 31 7.19 -13.91 -16.29
C ALA A 31 5.95 -14.84 -16.32
N THR A 32 6.16 -16.14 -16.57
CA THR A 32 5.11 -17.15 -16.61
C THR A 32 4.60 -17.38 -15.19
N TYR A 33 3.69 -16.54 -14.75
CA TYR A 33 2.97 -16.72 -13.50
C TYR A 33 1.90 -17.80 -13.74
N GLY A 34 2.13 -19.02 -13.23
CA GLY A 34 1.14 -20.10 -13.30
C GLY A 34 -0.13 -19.72 -12.57
N THR A 35 -1.29 -20.19 -13.07
CA THR A 35 -2.65 -20.04 -12.56
C THR A 35 -3.03 -18.64 -12.06
N ALA A 36 -4.20 -18.13 -12.44
CA ALA A 36 -4.64 -16.77 -12.20
C ALA A 36 -4.31 -16.26 -10.77
N ALA A 37 -3.47 -15.23 -10.68
CA ALA A 37 -3.02 -14.66 -9.40
C ALA A 37 -4.18 -14.03 -8.63
N ILE A 38 -5.13 -13.45 -9.37
CA ILE A 38 -6.36 -12.86 -8.89
C ILE A 38 -7.46 -13.29 -9.85
N THR A 39 -8.58 -13.75 -9.31
CA THR A 39 -9.82 -13.95 -10.06
C THR A 39 -10.84 -12.92 -9.58
N TYR A 40 -11.75 -12.53 -10.47
CA TYR A 40 -12.78 -11.55 -10.15
C TYR A 40 -14.15 -12.21 -10.22
N THR A 41 -14.98 -11.93 -9.21
CA THR A 41 -16.35 -12.40 -9.14
C THR A 41 -17.31 -11.20 -9.10
N TYR A 42 -18.55 -11.46 -9.46
CA TYR A 42 -19.63 -10.49 -9.36
C TYR A 42 -20.75 -11.11 -8.53
N PRO A 43 -21.42 -10.31 -7.67
CA PRO A 43 -22.56 -10.82 -6.92
C PRO A 43 -23.67 -11.28 -7.87
N PRO A 44 -24.42 -12.31 -7.51
CA PRO A 44 -25.49 -12.84 -8.36
C PRO A 44 -26.65 -11.85 -8.52
N ASP A 45 -27.32 -11.87 -9.67
CA ASP A 45 -28.44 -10.99 -10.00
C ASP A 45 -29.62 -11.13 -9.00
N SER A 46 -29.76 -12.28 -8.36
CA SER A 46 -30.76 -12.49 -7.31
C SER A 46 -30.63 -11.55 -6.11
N TYR A 47 -29.46 -10.90 -5.94
CA TYR A 47 -29.22 -9.92 -4.86
C TYR A 47 -29.70 -8.50 -5.22
N ILE A 48 -29.96 -8.22 -6.50
CA ILE A 48 -30.32 -6.88 -6.99
C ILE A 48 -31.53 -6.27 -6.25
N PRO A 49 -32.67 -6.98 -6.04
CA PRO A 49 -33.83 -6.37 -5.37
C PRO A 49 -33.55 -5.98 -3.90
N ALA A 50 -32.83 -6.81 -3.15
CA ALA A 50 -32.44 -6.52 -1.78
C ALA A 50 -31.42 -5.36 -1.75
N GLY A 51 -30.45 -5.39 -2.66
CA GLY A 51 -29.46 -4.33 -2.83
C GLY A 51 -30.08 -2.97 -3.17
N GLN A 52 -31.08 -2.96 -4.03
CA GLN A 52 -31.84 -1.74 -4.35
C GLN A 52 -32.54 -1.18 -3.10
N ALA A 53 -33.18 -2.00 -2.31
CA ALA A 53 -33.86 -1.57 -1.08
C ALA A 53 -32.87 -0.99 -0.07
N LEU A 54 -31.70 -1.64 0.12
CA LEU A 54 -30.63 -1.12 0.97
C LEU A 54 -30.05 0.19 0.42
N PHE A 55 -29.83 0.28 -0.88
CA PHE A 55 -29.33 1.50 -1.51
C PHE A 55 -30.25 2.67 -1.31
N GLN A 56 -31.57 2.49 -1.49
CA GLN A 56 -32.57 3.54 -1.25
C GLN A 56 -32.56 4.00 0.21
N THR A 57 -32.32 3.07 1.14
CA THR A 57 -32.31 3.37 2.58
C THR A 57 -31.04 4.12 3.03
N PHE A 58 -29.89 3.71 2.55
CA PHE A 58 -28.59 4.17 3.10
C PHE A 58 -27.75 5.04 2.16
N CYS A 59 -28.01 5.02 0.86
CA CYS A 59 -27.12 5.60 -0.16
C CYS A 59 -27.79 6.72 -0.99
N ALA A 60 -29.08 6.54 -1.35
CA ALA A 60 -29.76 7.39 -2.31
C ALA A 60 -29.81 8.88 -1.92
N SER A 61 -29.87 9.19 -0.61
CA SER A 61 -29.88 10.55 -0.11
C SER A 61 -28.65 11.40 -0.50
N CYS A 62 -27.53 10.73 -0.78
CA CYS A 62 -26.29 11.37 -1.22
C CYS A 62 -25.96 11.04 -2.68
N HIS A 63 -26.21 9.82 -3.13
CA HIS A 63 -25.80 9.38 -4.46
C HIS A 63 -26.90 9.44 -5.53
N GLY A 64 -28.10 9.94 -5.18
CA GLY A 64 -29.26 9.97 -6.08
C GLY A 64 -30.01 8.62 -6.09
N ALA A 65 -31.31 8.66 -6.46
CA ALA A 65 -32.16 7.49 -6.42
C ALA A 65 -31.75 6.37 -7.39
N ASN A 66 -31.09 6.73 -8.49
CA ASN A 66 -30.56 5.80 -9.52
C ASN A 66 -29.01 5.82 -9.52
N ALA A 67 -28.37 6.19 -8.40
CA ALA A 67 -26.92 6.30 -8.26
C ALA A 67 -26.24 7.33 -9.19
N GLU A 68 -27.00 8.24 -9.77
CA GLU A 68 -26.55 9.28 -10.72
C GLU A 68 -25.68 10.36 -10.08
N GLY A 69 -25.61 10.40 -8.75
CA GLY A 69 -24.88 11.41 -7.99
C GLY A 69 -25.76 12.65 -7.66
N THR A 70 -25.28 13.41 -6.69
CA THR A 70 -25.86 14.72 -6.28
C THR A 70 -24.74 15.66 -5.86
N SER A 71 -25.08 16.84 -5.35
CA SER A 71 -24.09 17.73 -4.72
C SER A 71 -23.46 17.15 -3.43
N ARG A 72 -24.05 16.07 -2.87
CA ARG A 72 -23.61 15.42 -1.61
C ARG A 72 -22.80 14.14 -1.82
N GLY A 73 -22.82 13.55 -3.02
CA GLY A 73 -22.12 12.33 -3.33
C GLY A 73 -21.93 12.11 -4.83
N PRO A 74 -20.84 11.47 -5.25
CA PRO A 74 -20.54 11.27 -6.66
C PRO A 74 -21.51 10.28 -7.32
N ASN A 75 -21.52 10.31 -8.66
CA ASN A 75 -22.15 9.29 -9.48
C ASN A 75 -21.48 7.92 -9.25
N LEU A 76 -22.28 6.88 -9.05
CA LEU A 76 -21.81 5.49 -8.84
C LEU A 76 -22.09 4.57 -10.04
N VAL A 77 -22.74 5.06 -11.09
CA VAL A 77 -22.94 4.27 -12.31
C VAL A 77 -21.59 3.99 -12.95
N GLY A 78 -21.29 2.70 -13.17
CA GLY A 78 -20.03 2.26 -13.77
C GLY A 78 -18.81 2.21 -12.83
N VAL A 79 -18.98 2.31 -11.51
CA VAL A 79 -17.83 2.21 -10.58
C VAL A 79 -17.33 0.78 -10.33
N GLY A 80 -18.14 -0.24 -10.65
CA GLY A 80 -17.81 -1.65 -10.48
C GLY A 80 -18.04 -2.20 -9.07
N ALA A 81 -18.37 -3.51 -9.01
CA ALA A 81 -18.75 -4.18 -7.77
C ALA A 81 -17.64 -4.13 -6.68
N GLY A 82 -16.37 -4.31 -7.05
CA GLY A 82 -15.25 -4.27 -6.11
C GLY A 82 -15.01 -2.88 -5.52
N THR A 83 -15.38 -1.80 -6.23
CA THR A 83 -15.36 -0.46 -5.65
C THR A 83 -16.40 -0.33 -4.55
N VAL A 84 -17.63 -0.77 -4.82
CA VAL A 84 -18.74 -0.70 -3.85
C VAL A 84 -18.43 -1.55 -2.62
N ASP A 85 -17.95 -2.78 -2.82
CA ASP A 85 -17.56 -3.69 -1.74
C ASP A 85 -16.50 -3.05 -0.84
N PHE A 86 -15.42 -2.52 -1.43
CA PHE A 86 -14.36 -1.84 -0.68
C PHE A 86 -14.89 -0.71 0.22
N TRP A 87 -15.70 0.18 -0.33
CA TRP A 87 -16.15 1.34 0.43
C TRP A 87 -17.10 0.98 1.56
N ILE A 88 -17.95 -0.03 1.38
CA ILE A 88 -18.90 -0.49 2.40
C ILE A 88 -18.19 -1.36 3.46
N THR A 89 -17.43 -2.38 3.05
CA THR A 89 -16.78 -3.32 3.99
C THR A 89 -15.68 -2.68 4.81
N THR A 90 -15.09 -1.58 4.33
CA THR A 90 -14.14 -0.78 5.12
C THR A 90 -14.82 0.27 6.01
N GLY A 91 -16.16 0.32 6.04
CA GLY A 91 -16.95 1.24 6.86
C GLY A 91 -16.82 2.73 6.46
N ARG A 92 -16.22 3.02 5.30
CA ARG A 92 -16.11 4.38 4.79
C ARG A 92 -17.44 4.91 4.29
N MET A 93 -18.29 4.02 3.80
CA MET A 93 -19.67 4.33 3.41
C MET A 93 -20.65 3.47 4.24
N PRO A 94 -21.81 4.02 4.59
CA PRO A 94 -22.25 5.41 4.44
C PRO A 94 -21.39 6.42 5.21
N ALA A 95 -21.07 7.56 4.58
CA ALA A 95 -20.31 8.62 5.22
C ALA A 95 -21.15 9.35 6.27
N GLU A 96 -20.56 9.72 7.41
CA GLU A 96 -21.23 10.53 8.45
C GLU A 96 -21.30 12.00 8.05
N ASN A 97 -20.25 12.48 7.41
CA ASN A 97 -20.17 13.86 6.92
C ASN A 97 -19.79 13.85 5.43
N PRO A 98 -20.69 14.21 4.53
CA PRO A 98 -20.40 14.23 3.09
C PRO A 98 -19.36 15.30 2.70
N ASN A 99 -19.09 16.28 3.55
CA ASN A 99 -18.15 17.37 3.30
C ASN A 99 -16.74 17.08 3.81
N GLN A 100 -16.49 15.88 4.39
CA GLN A 100 -15.15 15.52 4.84
C GLN A 100 -14.22 15.26 3.64
N ILE A 101 -12.98 15.71 3.75
CA ILE A 101 -11.97 15.59 2.67
C ILE A 101 -11.67 14.12 2.37
N GLN A 102 -11.67 13.27 3.40
CA GLN A 102 -11.42 11.85 3.30
C GLN A 102 -12.30 11.07 4.27
N ALA A 103 -12.99 10.04 3.77
CA ALA A 103 -13.78 9.15 4.62
C ALA A 103 -12.85 8.18 5.39
N PRO A 104 -12.78 8.28 6.73
CA PRO A 104 -11.95 7.39 7.53
C PRO A 104 -12.51 5.96 7.56
N ARG A 105 -11.62 4.98 7.78
CA ARG A 105 -12.05 3.61 8.06
C ARG A 105 -12.81 3.57 9.39
N LYS A 106 -13.94 2.86 9.40
CA LYS A 106 -14.79 2.64 10.57
C LYS A 106 -15.28 1.20 10.59
N PRO A 107 -15.88 0.72 11.68
CA PRO A 107 -16.68 -0.50 11.64
C PRO A 107 -17.75 -0.39 10.55
N ALA A 108 -17.86 -1.42 9.71
CA ALA A 108 -18.86 -1.44 8.65
C ALA A 108 -20.28 -1.38 9.25
N ARG A 109 -21.13 -0.56 8.68
CA ARG A 109 -22.55 -0.43 9.09
C ARG A 109 -23.41 -1.56 8.54
N LEU A 110 -23.06 -2.04 7.36
CA LEU A 110 -23.71 -3.15 6.69
C LEU A 110 -22.87 -4.42 6.87
N SER A 111 -23.54 -5.56 6.95
CA SER A 111 -22.91 -6.88 6.92
C SER A 111 -22.25 -7.14 5.56
N ASN A 112 -21.37 -8.15 5.49
CA ASN A 112 -20.75 -8.54 4.20
C ASN A 112 -21.81 -8.97 3.16
N GLN A 113 -22.90 -9.62 3.59
CA GLN A 113 -24.00 -10.00 2.70
C GLN A 113 -24.69 -8.75 2.13
N GLU A 114 -25.07 -7.80 2.99
CA GLU A 114 -25.69 -6.55 2.55
C GLU A 114 -24.77 -5.71 1.65
N ALA A 115 -23.45 -5.74 1.88
CA ALA A 115 -22.47 -5.11 1.01
C ALA A 115 -22.49 -5.73 -0.40
N LEU A 116 -22.55 -7.07 -0.50
CA LEU A 116 -22.67 -7.78 -1.77
C LEU A 116 -23.99 -7.49 -2.49
N GLU A 117 -25.08 -7.35 -1.75
CA GLU A 117 -26.40 -6.99 -2.30
C GLU A 117 -26.37 -5.57 -2.89
N VAL A 118 -25.84 -4.60 -2.17
CA VAL A 118 -25.66 -3.24 -2.69
C VAL A 118 -24.70 -3.23 -3.90
N ALA A 119 -23.62 -4.00 -3.84
CA ALA A 119 -22.69 -4.13 -4.97
C ALA A 119 -23.36 -4.74 -6.21
N ALA A 120 -24.25 -5.73 -6.04
CA ALA A 120 -25.06 -6.29 -7.13
C ALA A 120 -25.94 -5.23 -7.80
N TYR A 121 -26.68 -4.45 -6.98
CA TYR A 121 -27.56 -3.40 -7.49
C TYR A 121 -26.76 -2.33 -8.25
N VAL A 122 -25.71 -1.76 -7.65
CA VAL A 122 -24.96 -0.69 -8.31
C VAL A 122 -24.27 -1.20 -9.58
N ASN A 123 -23.72 -2.43 -9.55
CA ASN A 123 -23.11 -3.02 -10.74
C ASN A 123 -24.13 -3.32 -11.86
N SER A 124 -25.42 -3.57 -11.52
CA SER A 124 -26.46 -3.81 -12.52
C SER A 124 -26.86 -2.55 -13.30
N LEU A 125 -26.59 -1.36 -12.77
CA LEU A 125 -26.89 -0.10 -13.44
C LEU A 125 -25.99 0.13 -14.67
N ASP A 126 -24.72 -0.24 -14.56
CA ASP A 126 -23.75 -0.26 -15.65
C ASP A 126 -22.61 -1.21 -15.26
N PRO A 127 -22.61 -2.46 -15.75
CA PRO A 127 -21.61 -3.45 -15.40
C PRO A 127 -20.20 -2.99 -15.77
N ALA A 128 -19.35 -2.82 -14.78
CA ALA A 128 -18.00 -2.31 -14.94
C ALA A 128 -16.96 -3.10 -14.14
N ARG A 129 -15.72 -2.87 -14.43
CA ARG A 129 -14.59 -3.37 -13.64
C ARG A 129 -14.12 -2.29 -12.66
N PRO A 130 -13.53 -2.68 -11.51
CA PRO A 130 -13.22 -4.06 -11.14
C PRO A 130 -14.42 -4.79 -10.53
N GLY A 131 -14.45 -6.13 -10.74
CA GLY A 131 -15.25 -7.05 -9.91
C GLY A 131 -14.62 -7.19 -8.52
N ILE A 132 -15.24 -8.00 -7.66
CA ILE A 132 -14.73 -8.32 -6.32
C ILE A 132 -13.60 -9.35 -6.46
N PRO A 133 -12.36 -9.06 -5.95
CA PRO A 133 -11.22 -9.93 -6.17
C PRO A 133 -11.18 -11.11 -5.20
N ILE A 134 -10.81 -12.28 -5.71
CA ILE A 134 -10.38 -13.45 -4.97
C ILE A 134 -8.88 -13.59 -5.18
N VAL A 135 -8.10 -13.50 -4.11
CA VAL A 135 -6.63 -13.40 -4.18
C VAL A 135 -5.99 -14.74 -3.83
N HIS A 136 -5.14 -15.26 -4.72
CA HIS A 136 -4.45 -16.53 -4.54
C HIS A 136 -2.99 -16.31 -4.13
N LEU A 137 -2.72 -16.24 -2.80
CA LEU A 137 -1.41 -15.89 -2.25
C LEU A 137 -0.36 -17.02 -2.27
N LYS A 138 -0.75 -18.28 -2.51
CA LYS A 138 0.16 -19.45 -2.42
C LYS A 138 1.43 -19.33 -3.27
N THR A 139 1.33 -18.70 -4.44
CA THR A 139 2.44 -18.57 -5.40
C THR A 139 3.01 -17.14 -5.42
N ALA A 140 2.70 -16.33 -4.42
CA ALA A 140 3.18 -14.96 -4.36
C ALA A 140 4.68 -14.91 -4.04
N ASN A 141 5.37 -13.99 -4.71
CA ASN A 141 6.75 -13.66 -4.40
C ASN A 141 6.80 -12.43 -3.48
N VAL A 142 7.04 -12.67 -2.19
CA VAL A 142 7.06 -11.61 -1.18
C VAL A 142 8.22 -10.62 -1.39
N ALA A 143 9.36 -11.07 -1.94
CA ALA A 143 10.50 -10.20 -2.21
C ALA A 143 10.20 -9.23 -3.36
N ASP A 144 9.59 -9.72 -4.44
CA ASP A 144 9.13 -8.87 -5.53
C ASP A 144 8.02 -7.92 -5.05
N GLY A 145 7.14 -8.40 -4.19
CA GLY A 145 6.11 -7.58 -3.53
C GLY A 145 6.72 -6.43 -2.72
N ALA A 146 7.79 -6.68 -1.97
CA ALA A 146 8.53 -5.64 -1.22
C ALA A 146 9.15 -4.59 -2.16
N ASN A 147 9.80 -5.02 -3.24
CA ASN A 147 10.38 -4.13 -4.23
C ASN A 147 9.32 -3.26 -4.91
N LEU A 148 8.21 -3.89 -5.36
CA LEU A 148 7.10 -3.19 -5.99
C LEU A 148 6.41 -2.20 -5.04
N PHE A 149 6.25 -2.58 -3.76
CA PHE A 149 5.73 -1.71 -2.72
C PHE A 149 6.64 -0.48 -2.52
N SER A 150 7.94 -0.70 -2.41
CA SER A 150 8.92 0.38 -2.26
C SER A 150 8.84 1.39 -3.42
N LEU A 151 8.69 0.91 -4.65
CA LEU A 151 8.66 1.75 -5.85
C LEU A 151 7.33 2.50 -6.04
N ASN A 152 6.20 1.92 -5.63
CA ASN A 152 4.89 2.45 -5.99
C ASN A 152 4.06 2.94 -4.80
N CYS A 153 4.32 2.46 -3.59
CA CYS A 153 3.44 2.65 -2.43
C CYS A 153 4.11 3.40 -1.29
N ALA A 154 5.42 3.17 -1.09
CA ALA A 154 6.15 3.68 0.07
C ALA A 154 6.23 5.22 0.14
N ALA A 155 6.11 5.92 -0.99
CA ALA A 155 6.08 7.38 -1.01
C ALA A 155 4.91 7.99 -0.22
N CYS A 156 3.78 7.25 -0.14
CA CYS A 156 2.61 7.66 0.63
C CYS A 156 2.42 6.84 1.90
N HIS A 157 2.61 5.51 1.82
CA HIS A 157 2.36 4.60 2.94
C HIS A 157 3.58 4.40 3.84
N THR A 158 4.71 5.05 3.58
CA THR A 158 6.03 4.82 4.17
C THR A 158 6.60 3.43 3.87
N ILE A 159 7.90 3.26 4.00
CA ILE A 159 8.55 1.96 3.74
C ILE A 159 8.12 0.88 4.76
N THR A 160 7.74 1.29 5.95
CA THR A 160 7.24 0.41 7.02
C THR A 160 5.75 0.15 6.93
N GLY A 161 5.02 0.82 6.05
CA GLY A 161 3.56 0.71 5.96
C GLY A 161 2.82 1.41 7.10
N SER A 162 3.48 2.27 7.89
CA SER A 162 2.84 2.99 9.01
C SER A 162 1.82 4.03 8.55
N GLY A 163 1.85 4.40 7.28
CA GLY A 163 1.07 5.52 6.75
C GLY A 163 1.72 6.86 7.05
N ASP A 164 1.20 7.92 6.44
CA ASP A 164 1.71 9.28 6.63
C ASP A 164 0.64 10.33 6.33
N ALA A 165 0.87 11.55 6.85
CA ALA A 165 0.08 12.71 6.48
C ALA A 165 0.44 13.15 5.05
N LEU A 166 -0.58 13.41 4.25
CA LEU A 166 -0.44 13.88 2.88
C LEU A 166 -0.89 15.34 2.77
N ALA A 167 -0.69 15.93 1.60
CA ALA A 167 -1.13 17.30 1.33
C ALA A 167 -2.67 17.44 1.50
N TYR A 168 -3.09 18.68 1.74
CA TYR A 168 -4.50 19.08 1.83
C TYR A 168 -5.31 18.37 2.94
N GLY A 169 -4.67 18.00 4.05
CA GLY A 169 -5.36 17.40 5.19
C GLY A 169 -5.84 15.97 4.98
N THR A 170 -5.28 15.28 4.00
CA THR A 170 -5.48 13.85 3.78
C THR A 170 -4.37 13.03 4.43
N ASN A 171 -4.56 11.72 4.53
CA ASN A 171 -3.54 10.81 5.02
C ASN A 171 -3.55 9.47 4.27
N ALA A 172 -2.38 8.88 4.08
CA ALA A 172 -2.27 7.49 3.70
C ALA A 172 -2.46 6.63 4.96
N PRO A 173 -3.42 5.71 4.99
CA PRO A 173 -3.67 4.90 6.18
C PRO A 173 -2.52 3.92 6.45
N SER A 174 -2.36 3.56 7.73
CA SER A 174 -1.45 2.47 8.09
C SER A 174 -1.92 1.15 7.48
N LEU A 175 -0.98 0.45 6.84
CA LEU A 175 -1.16 -0.90 6.30
C LEU A 175 -0.77 -1.98 7.31
N GLN A 176 -0.24 -1.61 8.48
CA GLN A 176 0.09 -2.53 9.57
C GLN A 176 -1.16 -3.04 10.31
N ASN A 177 -2.33 -2.46 10.03
CA ASN A 177 -3.59 -2.87 10.63
C ASN A 177 -4.02 -4.26 10.11
N LYS A 178 -4.04 -5.24 11.01
CA LYS A 178 -4.43 -6.65 10.72
C LYS A 178 -5.89 -6.82 10.27
N GLN A 179 -6.72 -5.80 10.42
CA GLN A 179 -8.10 -5.81 9.91
C GLN A 179 -8.19 -5.53 8.41
N VAL A 180 -7.09 -5.11 7.77
CA VAL A 180 -7.03 -4.93 6.31
C VAL A 180 -6.82 -6.30 5.67
N THR A 181 -7.82 -6.77 4.94
CA THR A 181 -7.77 -8.09 4.28
C THR A 181 -7.02 -8.03 2.95
N SER A 182 -6.57 -9.20 2.46
CA SER A 182 -5.95 -9.31 1.12
C SER A 182 -6.87 -8.79 0.01
N GLN A 183 -8.16 -9.06 0.12
CA GLN A 183 -9.18 -8.56 -0.80
C GLN A 183 -9.21 -7.03 -0.80
N GLN A 184 -9.28 -6.40 0.36
CA GLN A 184 -9.31 -4.94 0.49
C GLN A 184 -8.02 -4.27 -0.02
N VAL A 185 -6.86 -4.92 0.10
CA VAL A 185 -5.61 -4.42 -0.49
C VAL A 185 -5.72 -4.40 -2.01
N VAL A 186 -6.17 -5.49 -2.62
CA VAL A 186 -6.36 -5.57 -4.09
C VAL A 186 -7.40 -4.55 -4.56
N GLU A 187 -8.53 -4.46 -3.89
CA GLU A 187 -9.58 -3.48 -4.21
C GLU A 187 -9.03 -2.05 -4.16
N ALA A 188 -8.32 -1.69 -3.10
CA ALA A 188 -7.70 -0.37 -2.99
C ALA A 188 -6.73 -0.07 -4.15
N ILE A 189 -5.86 -1.03 -4.51
CA ILE A 189 -4.92 -0.87 -5.63
C ILE A 189 -5.65 -0.71 -6.96
N ARG A 190 -6.73 -1.46 -7.17
CA ARG A 190 -7.50 -1.45 -8.43
C ARG A 190 -8.46 -0.28 -8.56
N THR A 191 -9.00 0.21 -7.45
CA THR A 191 -10.02 1.27 -7.44
C THR A 191 -9.45 2.66 -7.20
N GLY A 192 -8.34 2.78 -6.47
CA GLY A 192 -7.72 4.05 -6.11
C GLY A 192 -8.65 4.90 -5.23
N PRO A 193 -8.96 4.48 -3.98
CA PRO A 193 -9.89 5.20 -3.11
C PRO A 193 -9.35 6.56 -2.68
N ALA A 194 -10.23 7.56 -2.63
CA ALA A 194 -9.89 8.93 -2.28
C ALA A 194 -8.72 9.48 -3.13
N ASN A 195 -7.59 9.85 -2.52
CA ASN A 195 -6.42 10.39 -3.21
C ASN A 195 -5.40 9.32 -3.63
N MET A 196 -5.67 8.04 -3.39
CA MET A 196 -4.80 6.96 -3.84
C MET A 196 -4.87 6.82 -5.36
N PRO A 197 -3.75 6.77 -6.09
CA PRO A 197 -3.76 6.51 -7.52
C PRO A 197 -4.37 5.13 -7.83
N ARG A 198 -5.07 5.03 -8.97
CA ARG A 198 -5.57 3.77 -9.49
C ARG A 198 -4.46 3.07 -10.30
N PHE A 199 -4.09 1.84 -9.90
CA PHE A 199 -3.05 1.06 -10.56
C PHE A 199 -3.61 -0.02 -11.51
N SER A 200 -4.83 0.14 -11.99
CA SER A 200 -5.49 -0.87 -12.84
C SER A 200 -4.80 -1.14 -14.18
N GLY A 201 -4.04 -0.19 -14.71
CA GLY A 201 -3.30 -0.33 -15.97
C GLY A 201 -1.78 -0.55 -15.79
N ASN A 202 -1.22 -0.25 -14.63
CA ASN A 202 0.23 -0.17 -14.43
C ASN A 202 0.82 -1.41 -13.74
N LEU A 203 -0.01 -2.16 -13.01
CA LEU A 203 0.40 -3.37 -12.29
C LEU A 203 -0.42 -4.57 -12.76
N SER A 204 0.24 -5.64 -13.17
CA SER A 204 -0.41 -6.91 -13.49
C SER A 204 -1.05 -7.54 -12.24
N ASP A 205 -1.96 -8.50 -12.40
CA ASP A 205 -2.57 -9.21 -11.28
C ASP A 205 -1.54 -9.99 -10.44
N ALA A 206 -0.49 -10.50 -11.08
CA ALA A 206 0.62 -11.14 -10.38
C ALA A 206 1.39 -10.15 -9.49
N GLN A 207 1.71 -8.97 -10.00
CA GLN A 207 2.39 -7.93 -9.24
C GLN A 207 1.53 -7.42 -8.07
N VAL A 208 0.23 -7.24 -8.29
CA VAL A 208 -0.70 -6.85 -7.22
C VAL A 208 -0.83 -7.94 -6.16
N ARG A 209 -0.89 -9.22 -6.55
CA ARG A 209 -0.84 -10.35 -5.63
C ARG A 209 0.43 -10.32 -4.78
N ASP A 210 1.60 -10.09 -5.39
CA ASP A 210 2.89 -10.10 -4.72
C ASP A 210 2.99 -8.93 -3.71
N ILE A 211 2.54 -7.71 -4.10
CA ILE A 211 2.38 -6.58 -3.17
C ILE A 211 1.42 -6.94 -2.03
N THR A 212 0.28 -7.55 -2.33
CA THR A 212 -0.70 -7.95 -1.33
C THR A 212 -0.10 -8.94 -0.33
N SER A 213 0.67 -9.93 -0.81
CA SER A 213 1.37 -10.88 0.05
C SER A 213 2.40 -10.21 0.96
N TYR A 214 3.14 -9.21 0.45
CA TYR A 214 4.06 -8.42 1.26
C TYR A 214 3.32 -7.61 2.33
N VAL A 215 2.26 -6.90 1.97
CA VAL A 215 1.46 -6.11 2.92
C VAL A 215 0.89 -6.99 4.02
N THR A 216 0.18 -8.06 3.66
CA THR A 216 -0.53 -8.90 4.63
C THR A 216 0.38 -9.88 5.38
N GLY A 217 1.51 -10.26 4.79
CA GLY A 217 2.44 -11.21 5.38
C GLY A 217 3.62 -10.58 6.13
N ARG A 218 4.04 -9.36 5.77
CA ARG A 218 5.21 -8.69 6.37
C ARG A 218 4.85 -7.40 7.09
N LEU A 219 4.17 -6.46 6.44
CA LEU A 219 3.84 -5.18 7.08
C LEU A 219 2.87 -5.34 8.24
N GLN A 220 1.89 -6.25 8.12
CA GLN A 220 0.96 -6.55 9.22
C GLN A 220 1.55 -7.47 10.31
N HIS A 221 2.66 -8.13 10.02
CA HIS A 221 3.35 -9.05 10.92
C HIS A 221 4.85 -8.76 10.92
N PRO A 222 5.27 -7.56 11.35
CA PRO A 222 6.68 -7.22 11.40
C PRO A 222 7.40 -8.20 12.34
N THR A 223 8.48 -8.79 11.84
CA THR A 223 9.38 -9.57 12.68
C THR A 223 10.33 -8.60 13.36
N ASN A 224 10.33 -8.57 14.69
CA ASN A 224 11.35 -7.85 15.44
C ASN A 224 12.58 -8.78 15.58
N PRO A 225 13.70 -8.47 14.90
CA PRO A 225 14.93 -9.27 15.02
C PRO A 225 15.65 -9.10 16.37
N GLY A 226 15.07 -8.36 17.28
CA GLY A 226 15.66 -7.96 18.55
C GLY A 226 16.22 -6.52 18.51
N GLY A 227 16.46 -5.94 19.69
CA GLY A 227 16.93 -4.57 19.84
C GLY A 227 15.80 -3.60 20.25
N PHE A 228 16.14 -2.32 20.33
CA PHE A 228 15.18 -1.26 20.60
C PHE A 228 14.37 -0.96 19.32
N ASP A 229 13.11 -1.37 19.32
CA ASP A 229 12.15 -0.97 18.31
C ASP A 229 11.66 0.46 18.65
N LEU A 230 12.20 1.46 17.97
CA LEU A 230 11.82 2.87 18.12
C LEU A 230 10.42 3.16 17.53
N GLY A 231 9.48 2.23 17.68
CA GLY A 231 8.10 2.35 17.19
C GLY A 231 7.94 2.07 15.70
N GLY A 232 8.93 1.40 15.08
CA GLY A 232 8.86 1.04 13.65
C GLY A 232 8.86 2.25 12.71
N VAL A 233 9.47 3.38 13.13
CA VAL A 233 9.48 4.63 12.35
C VAL A 233 10.34 4.50 11.09
N GLY A 234 11.19 3.48 11.03
CA GLY A 234 12.01 3.14 9.89
C GLY A 234 13.50 3.50 10.04
N PRO A 235 14.33 3.03 9.11
CA PRO A 235 15.79 3.03 9.24
C PRO A 235 16.42 4.43 9.33
N VAL A 236 15.75 5.48 8.86
CA VAL A 236 16.28 6.86 8.93
C VAL A 236 16.30 7.35 10.36
N ALA A 237 15.19 7.21 11.11
CA ALA A 237 15.12 7.64 12.50
C ALA A 237 16.00 6.77 13.40
N GLU A 238 16.00 5.46 13.17
CA GLU A 238 16.82 4.50 13.88
C GLU A 238 18.32 4.75 13.66
N GLY A 239 18.72 4.99 12.40
CA GLY A 239 20.09 5.35 12.02
C GLY A 239 20.53 6.67 12.60
N PHE A 240 19.66 7.67 12.69
CA PHE A 240 19.95 8.95 13.29
C PHE A 240 20.23 8.82 14.82
N VAL A 241 19.42 8.07 15.54
CA VAL A 241 19.62 7.80 16.98
C VAL A 241 20.91 7.01 17.18
N ALA A 242 21.18 5.98 16.39
CA ALA A 242 22.42 5.21 16.46
C ALA A 242 23.66 6.09 16.18
N LEU A 243 23.57 6.99 15.20
CA LEU A 243 24.63 7.94 14.89
C LEU A 243 24.89 8.90 16.05
N LEU A 244 23.85 9.50 16.65
CA LEU A 244 23.99 10.42 17.77
C LEU A 244 24.63 9.74 18.98
N ILE A 245 24.17 8.54 19.33
CA ILE A 245 24.73 7.78 20.47
C ILE A 245 26.18 7.37 20.18
N GLY A 246 26.44 6.86 18.96
CA GLY A 246 27.79 6.41 18.56
C GLY A 246 28.79 7.55 18.52
N VAL A 247 28.49 8.61 17.78
CA VAL A 247 29.37 9.80 17.66
C VAL A 247 29.51 10.51 19.01
N GLY A 248 28.41 10.67 19.75
CA GLY A 248 28.44 11.29 21.10
C GLY A 248 29.28 10.47 22.06
N GLY A 249 29.15 9.16 22.08
CA GLY A 249 30.00 8.28 22.89
C GLY A 249 31.49 8.36 22.53
N LEU A 250 31.81 8.35 21.24
CA LEU A 250 33.19 8.51 20.78
C LEU A 250 33.76 9.87 21.16
N ALA A 251 33.01 10.95 21.05
CA ALA A 251 33.43 12.29 21.45
C ALA A 251 33.72 12.37 22.95
N LEU A 252 32.85 11.75 23.78
CA LEU A 252 33.08 11.69 25.25
C LEU A 252 34.35 10.89 25.60
N VAL A 253 34.59 9.77 24.93
CA VAL A 253 35.80 8.96 25.11
C VAL A 253 37.05 9.76 24.67
N ALA A 254 36.99 10.43 23.52
CA ALA A 254 38.10 11.26 23.04
C ALA A 254 38.39 12.42 24.00
N PHE A 255 37.36 13.10 24.51
CA PHE A 255 37.49 14.15 25.52
C PHE A 255 38.16 13.61 26.80
N TRP A 256 37.67 12.46 27.30
CA TRP A 256 38.21 11.84 28.52
C TRP A 256 39.68 11.40 28.38
N ILE A 257 40.11 10.93 27.20
CA ILE A 257 41.51 10.61 26.91
C ILE A 257 42.36 11.89 26.84
N GLY A 258 41.83 12.93 26.17
CA GLY A 258 42.53 14.22 26.03
C GLY A 258 42.71 14.98 27.35
N ASP A 259 41.78 14.83 28.31
CA ASP A 259 41.85 15.46 29.63
C ASP A 259 42.89 14.80 30.56
N ARG A 260 43.38 13.62 30.18
CA ARG A 260 44.41 12.89 30.94
C ARG A 260 45.85 13.02 30.42
N SER A 261 46.03 13.75 29.34
CA SER A 261 47.31 14.04 28.72
C SER A 261 47.80 15.43 29.14
#